data_6f0f8dd21a9833421fee66f4dc595a91
#
_entry.id   6f0f8dd21a9833421fee66f4dc595a91
#
_cell.length_a   1.000
_cell.length_b   1.000
_cell.length_c   1.000
_cell.angle_alpha   90.00
_cell.angle_beta   90.00
_cell.angle_gamma   90.00
#
_symmetry.space_group_name_H-M   'P 1'
#
loop_
_entity.id
_entity.type
_entity.pdbx_description
1 polymer ?
#
loop_
_entity_poly.entity_id
_entity_poly.type
_entity_poly.pdbx_seq_one_letter_code
_entity_poly.pdbx_strand_id
1 'polypeptide(L)'
;MTGEVVMVEAEGRRFTFDGVEALTPEVLETFPYEYPTRDALVEIDTDEWSCVCPFSGLPDFGTLTVSYLPSDSCIELKSLKYYLTSFRNVGIYQEHAVNRVLEDLVACCKPRWMEVELDYRLRGGLHT
;
A
#
# COMPACT_ATOMS: atom_id res chain seq x y z
N MET A 1 -45.55 12.69 -16.03
CA MET A 1 -44.87 11.42 -16.24
C MET A 1 -43.92 11.17 -15.08
N THR A 2 -44.18 10.16 -14.35
CA THR A 2 -43.31 9.76 -13.24
C THR A 2 -42.32 8.71 -13.77
N GLY A 3 -41.01 8.96 -13.63
CA GLY A 3 -39.99 7.96 -13.94
C GLY A 3 -39.96 6.88 -12.87
N GLU A 4 -39.90 5.64 -13.27
CA GLU A 4 -39.67 4.54 -12.35
C GLU A 4 -38.20 4.46 -12.01
N VAL A 5 -37.88 4.38 -10.73
CA VAL A 5 -36.53 4.09 -10.26
C VAL A 5 -36.37 2.57 -10.24
N VAL A 6 -35.53 2.07 -11.14
CA VAL A 6 -35.21 0.64 -11.16
C VAL A 6 -33.99 0.40 -10.29
N MET A 7 -34.19 -0.31 -9.18
CA MET A 7 -33.12 -0.73 -8.31
C MET A 7 -32.43 -1.97 -8.91
N VAL A 8 -31.15 -1.88 -9.15
CA VAL A 8 -30.35 -3.06 -9.50
C VAL A 8 -29.93 -3.79 -8.24
N GLU A 9 -29.87 -5.09 -8.30
CA GLU A 9 -29.51 -5.91 -7.13
C GLU A 9 -28.15 -5.52 -6.52
N ALA A 10 -27.24 -5.02 -7.34
CA ALA A 10 -25.90 -4.62 -6.90
C ALA A 10 -25.92 -3.45 -5.90
N GLU A 11 -26.91 -2.57 -5.95
CA GLU A 11 -26.95 -1.38 -5.09
C GLU A 11 -26.99 -1.70 -3.59
N GLY A 12 -27.64 -2.78 -3.20
CA GLY A 12 -27.72 -3.19 -1.81
C GLY A 12 -26.60 -4.12 -1.36
N ARG A 13 -25.68 -4.47 -2.25
CA ARG A 13 -24.62 -5.43 -1.92
C ARG A 13 -23.57 -4.80 -1.04
N ARG A 14 -23.10 -5.61 -0.10
CA ARG A 14 -21.98 -5.27 0.75
C ARG A 14 -20.85 -6.24 0.50
N PHE A 15 -19.64 -5.69 0.43
CA PHE A 15 -18.43 -6.49 0.27
C PHE A 15 -17.74 -6.60 1.61
N THR A 16 -17.28 -7.80 1.92
CA THR A 16 -16.51 -8.04 3.15
C THR A 16 -15.05 -7.77 2.90
N PHE A 17 -14.39 -7.20 3.87
CA PHE A 17 -12.96 -6.95 3.83
C PHE A 17 -12.36 -7.19 5.22
N ASP A 18 -11.03 -7.35 5.25
CA ASP A 18 -10.31 -7.58 6.49
C ASP A 18 -9.91 -6.24 7.13
N GLY A 19 -9.62 -6.28 8.42
CA GLY A 19 -9.01 -5.16 9.12
C GLY A 19 -7.50 -5.17 8.96
N VAL A 20 -6.83 -4.17 9.56
CA VAL A 20 -5.37 -4.02 9.48
C VAL A 20 -4.61 -5.16 10.15
N GLU A 21 -5.25 -5.95 10.98
CA GLU A 21 -4.66 -7.14 11.61
C GLU A 21 -4.33 -8.23 10.58
N ALA A 22 -4.89 -8.16 9.37
CA ALA A 22 -4.57 -9.08 8.29
C ALA A 22 -3.28 -8.72 7.56
N LEU A 23 -2.72 -7.53 7.80
CA LEU A 23 -1.44 -7.15 7.22
C LEU A 23 -0.32 -8.02 7.79
N THR A 24 0.68 -8.30 6.97
CA THR A 24 1.75 -9.25 7.30
C THR A 24 3.14 -8.61 7.29
N PRO A 25 3.43 -7.59 8.13
CA PRO A 25 4.75 -6.97 8.15
C PRO A 25 5.87 -7.96 8.53
N GLU A 26 5.53 -9.04 9.20
CA GLU A 26 6.48 -10.10 9.61
C GLU A 26 7.08 -10.86 8.44
N VAL A 27 6.52 -10.79 7.24
CA VAL A 27 7.10 -11.45 6.06
C VAL A 27 8.24 -10.65 5.45
N LEU A 28 8.40 -9.38 5.84
CA LEU A 28 9.44 -8.52 5.31
C LEU A 28 10.82 -9.03 5.71
N GLU A 29 11.71 -9.09 4.74
CA GLU A 29 13.10 -9.52 4.93
C GLU A 29 14.05 -8.47 4.39
N THR A 30 15.29 -8.53 4.83
CA THR A 30 16.37 -7.65 4.38
C THR A 30 17.59 -8.47 4.01
N PHE A 31 18.49 -7.85 3.27
CA PHE A 31 19.83 -8.39 3.03
C PHE A 31 20.86 -7.31 3.37
N PRO A 32 22.12 -7.69 3.73
CA PRO A 32 23.12 -6.70 4.11
C PRO A 32 23.47 -5.76 2.97
N TYR A 33 23.54 -4.46 3.29
CA TYR A 33 24.05 -3.46 2.35
C TYR A 33 25.57 -3.38 2.50
N GLU A 34 26.30 -3.81 1.48
CA GLU A 34 27.75 -3.96 1.54
C GLU A 34 28.54 -2.66 1.35
N TYR A 35 27.84 -1.55 1.09
CA TYR A 35 28.48 -0.24 0.83
C TYR A 35 27.94 0.85 1.77
N PRO A 36 28.02 0.65 3.09
CA PRO A 36 27.32 1.52 4.07
C PRO A 36 27.82 2.97 4.08
N THR A 37 28.97 3.26 3.47
CA THR A 37 29.52 4.62 3.38
C THR A 37 29.06 5.35 2.11
N ARG A 38 28.30 4.70 1.24
CA ARG A 38 27.82 5.30 -0.01
C ARG A 38 26.35 5.67 0.09
N ASP A 39 26.01 6.83 -0.45
CA ASP A 39 24.64 7.35 -0.48
C ASP A 39 23.95 6.89 -1.76
N ALA A 40 23.70 5.60 -1.87
CA ALA A 40 22.92 5.07 -2.98
C ALA A 40 21.43 5.26 -2.67
N LEU A 41 20.74 6.04 -3.51
CA LEU A 41 19.29 6.16 -3.41
C LEU A 41 18.65 4.95 -4.08
N VAL A 42 17.97 4.14 -3.29
CA VAL A 42 17.19 3.01 -3.80
C VAL A 42 15.76 3.47 -4.03
N GLU A 43 15.25 3.24 -5.23
CA GLU A 43 13.88 3.58 -5.57
C GLU A 43 13.18 2.34 -6.10
N ILE A 44 12.04 2.01 -5.50
CA ILE A 44 11.21 0.86 -5.85
C ILE A 44 9.82 1.36 -6.16
N ASP A 45 9.28 1.02 -7.30
CA ASP A 45 7.91 1.39 -7.63
C ASP A 45 7.12 0.21 -8.15
N THR A 46 5.79 0.28 -7.99
CA THR A 46 4.86 -0.72 -8.51
C THR A 46 3.51 -0.06 -8.77
N ASP A 47 2.91 -0.42 -9.88
CA ASP A 47 1.54 -0.03 -10.22
C ASP A 47 0.50 -1.07 -9.79
N GLU A 48 0.93 -2.10 -9.08
CA GLU A 48 0.08 -3.19 -8.59
C GLU A 48 -0.44 -2.95 -7.16
N TRP A 49 -0.36 -1.72 -6.66
CA TRP A 49 -0.91 -1.41 -5.34
C TRP A 49 -2.42 -1.50 -5.35
N SER A 50 -2.98 -2.18 -4.35
CA SER A 50 -4.41 -2.15 -4.09
C SER A 50 -4.72 -2.34 -2.61
N CYS A 51 -5.81 -1.72 -2.17
CA CYS A 51 -6.41 -1.92 -0.87
C CYS A 51 -7.92 -1.70 -1.03
N VAL A 52 -8.66 -1.73 0.07
CA VAL A 52 -10.11 -1.60 0.03
C VAL A 52 -10.52 -0.32 0.73
N CYS A 53 -11.47 0.39 0.13
CA CYS A 53 -12.10 1.52 0.79
C CYS A 53 -12.97 1.00 1.94
N PRO A 54 -12.70 1.38 3.21
CA PRO A 54 -13.48 0.85 4.33
C PRO A 54 -14.93 1.33 4.36
N PHE A 55 -15.25 2.37 3.61
CA PHE A 55 -16.60 2.88 3.51
C PHE A 55 -17.44 2.09 2.51
N SER A 56 -16.92 1.90 1.29
CA SER A 56 -17.67 1.26 0.20
C SER A 56 -17.39 -0.24 0.05
N GLY A 57 -16.28 -0.72 0.57
CA GLY A 57 -15.83 -2.09 0.34
C GLY A 57 -15.28 -2.32 -1.05
N LEU A 58 -15.13 -1.28 -1.87
CA LEU A 58 -14.61 -1.38 -3.22
C LEU A 58 -13.09 -1.20 -3.23
N PRO A 59 -12.39 -1.82 -4.20
CA PRO A 59 -10.94 -1.71 -4.26
C PRO A 59 -10.47 -0.32 -4.68
N ASP A 60 -9.39 0.14 -4.05
CA ASP A 60 -8.62 1.29 -4.47
C ASP A 60 -7.33 0.80 -5.12
N PHE A 61 -6.95 1.42 -6.23
CA PHE A 61 -5.73 1.09 -6.97
C PHE A 61 -4.81 2.30 -7.03
N GLY A 62 -3.52 2.05 -7.13
CA GLY A 62 -2.56 3.14 -7.22
C GLY A 62 -1.16 2.67 -7.58
N THR A 63 -0.27 3.65 -7.64
CA THR A 63 1.16 3.43 -7.82
C THR A 63 1.86 3.75 -6.51
N LEU A 64 2.61 2.79 -6.00
CA LEU A 64 3.44 2.96 -4.81
C LEU A 64 4.87 3.20 -5.24
N THR A 65 5.51 4.22 -4.65
CA THR A 65 6.94 4.48 -4.83
C THR A 65 7.60 4.57 -3.46
N VAL A 66 8.63 3.78 -3.26
CA VAL A 66 9.45 3.79 -2.05
C VAL A 66 10.84 4.23 -2.43
N SER A 67 11.32 5.31 -1.81
CA SER A 67 12.66 5.83 -2.02
C SER A 67 13.38 5.85 -0.69
N TYR A 68 14.60 5.30 -0.62
CA TYR A 68 15.31 5.30 0.66
C TYR A 68 16.82 5.26 0.48
N LEU A 69 17.51 5.74 1.52
CA LEU A 69 18.95 5.64 1.66
C LEU A 69 19.24 4.52 2.66
N PRO A 70 19.76 3.38 2.21
CA PRO A 70 20.03 2.27 3.13
C PRO A 70 21.14 2.61 4.13
N SER A 71 21.03 2.04 5.32
CA SER A 71 22.09 2.04 6.32
C SER A 71 22.83 0.70 6.24
N ASP A 72 22.46 -0.24 7.08
CA ASP A 72 23.12 -1.55 7.14
C ASP A 72 22.46 -2.62 6.27
N SER A 73 21.22 -2.39 5.86
CA SER A 73 20.45 -3.39 5.11
C SER A 73 19.56 -2.78 4.05
N CYS A 74 19.26 -3.60 3.04
CA CYS A 74 18.31 -3.28 1.98
C CYS A 74 17.08 -4.18 2.10
N ILE A 75 15.94 -3.68 1.62
CA ILE A 75 14.69 -4.44 1.59
C ILE A 75 14.78 -5.52 0.52
N GLU A 76 14.44 -6.76 0.88
CA GLU A 76 14.38 -7.86 -0.07
C GLU A 76 13.06 -7.75 -0.85
N LEU A 77 13.13 -7.75 -2.19
CA LEU A 77 11.99 -7.36 -3.03
C LEU A 77 10.86 -8.39 -3.08
N LYS A 78 11.17 -9.68 -3.00
CA LYS A 78 10.14 -10.70 -3.02
C LYS A 78 9.29 -10.65 -1.75
N SER A 79 9.93 -10.47 -0.61
CA SER A 79 9.24 -10.31 0.67
C SER A 79 8.40 -9.03 0.68
N LEU A 80 8.92 -7.96 0.07
CA LEU A 80 8.15 -6.73 -0.10
C LEU A 80 6.89 -6.98 -0.91
N LYS A 81 6.99 -7.73 -1.99
CA LYS A 81 5.83 -8.07 -2.81
C LYS A 81 4.76 -8.81 -2.00
N TYR A 82 5.15 -9.78 -1.19
CA TYR A 82 4.19 -10.49 -0.34
C TYR A 82 3.56 -9.56 0.71
N TYR A 83 4.37 -8.70 1.31
CA TYR A 83 3.85 -7.72 2.26
C TYR A 83 2.81 -6.80 1.62
N LEU A 84 3.12 -6.23 0.44
CA LEU A 84 2.19 -5.34 -0.27
C LEU A 84 0.92 -6.08 -0.69
N THR A 85 1.03 -7.36 -1.06
CA THR A 85 -0.12 -8.20 -1.40
C THR A 85 -1.09 -8.35 -0.23
N SER A 86 -0.60 -8.28 1.00
CA SER A 86 -1.47 -8.42 2.18
C SER A 86 -2.48 -7.27 2.31
N PHE A 87 -2.27 -6.15 1.63
CA PHE A 87 -3.21 -5.02 1.63
C PHE A 87 -4.44 -5.25 0.76
N ARG A 88 -4.41 -6.18 -0.18
CA ARG A 88 -5.45 -6.31 -1.22
C ARG A 88 -6.88 -6.34 -0.72
N ASN A 89 -7.13 -7.05 0.36
CA ASN A 89 -8.48 -7.17 0.92
C ASN A 89 -8.60 -6.45 2.27
N VAL A 90 -7.68 -5.55 2.57
CA VAL A 90 -7.69 -4.81 3.84
C VAL A 90 -8.37 -3.46 3.64
N GLY A 91 -9.38 -3.21 4.47
CA GLY A 91 -10.07 -1.92 4.51
C GLY A 91 -9.22 -0.90 5.27
N ILE A 92 -8.70 0.06 4.54
CA ILE A 92 -7.84 1.10 5.10
C ILE A 92 -7.98 2.37 4.28
N TYR A 93 -8.08 3.52 4.95
CA TYR A 93 -8.11 4.81 4.25
C TYR A 93 -6.78 5.08 3.57
N GLN A 94 -6.83 5.77 2.44
CA GLN A 94 -5.66 6.06 1.60
C GLN A 94 -4.57 6.77 2.40
N GLU A 95 -4.95 7.74 3.21
CA GLU A 95 -4.02 8.54 4.03
C GLU A 95 -3.35 7.70 5.12
N HIS A 96 -4.05 6.70 5.63
CA HIS A 96 -3.50 5.78 6.63
C HIS A 96 -2.61 4.71 5.98
N ALA A 97 -2.95 4.26 4.79
CA ALA A 97 -2.19 3.22 4.10
C ALA A 97 -0.75 3.64 3.83
N VAL A 98 -0.52 4.85 3.34
CA VAL A 98 0.83 5.34 3.06
C VAL A 98 1.67 5.43 4.33
N ASN A 99 1.06 5.84 5.44
CA ASN A 99 1.75 5.90 6.73
C ASN A 99 2.07 4.52 7.28
N ARG A 100 1.17 3.57 7.10
CA ARG A 100 1.41 2.20 7.55
C ARG A 100 2.55 1.54 6.79
N VAL A 101 2.61 1.75 5.48
CA VAL A 101 3.72 1.24 4.66
C VAL A 101 5.03 1.85 5.12
N LEU A 102 5.08 3.16 5.31
CA LEU A 102 6.29 3.83 5.79
C LEU A 102 6.75 3.27 7.13
N GLU A 103 5.83 3.15 8.08
CA GLU A 103 6.12 2.64 9.42
C GLU A 103 6.71 1.23 9.39
N ASP A 104 6.07 0.33 8.63
CA ASP A 104 6.51 -1.07 8.54
C ASP A 104 7.87 -1.20 7.84
N LEU A 105 8.11 -0.43 6.78
CA LEU A 105 9.38 -0.49 6.05
C LEU A 105 10.52 0.12 6.84
N VAL A 106 10.28 1.22 7.54
CA VAL A 106 11.29 1.82 8.44
C VAL A 106 11.67 0.84 9.55
N ALA A 107 10.68 0.18 10.15
CA ALA A 107 10.95 -0.82 11.19
C ALA A 107 11.75 -2.01 10.65
N CYS A 108 11.52 -2.37 9.38
CA CYS A 108 12.19 -3.50 8.74
C CYS A 108 13.67 -3.22 8.45
N CYS A 109 13.99 -2.14 7.74
CA CYS A 109 15.35 -1.90 7.22
C CYS A 109 16.10 -0.77 7.91
N LYS A 110 15.45 0.00 8.78
CA LYS A 110 16.07 1.11 9.55
C LYS A 110 16.95 2.00 8.67
N PRO A 111 16.36 2.63 7.63
CA PRO A 111 17.12 3.42 6.68
C PRO A 111 17.60 4.73 7.29
N ARG A 112 18.58 5.39 6.64
CA ARG A 112 18.97 6.74 7.02
C ARG A 112 17.90 7.76 6.65
N TRP A 113 17.15 7.49 5.59
CA TRP A 113 16.04 8.31 5.10
C TRP A 113 15.12 7.45 4.27
N MET A 114 13.81 7.73 4.33
CA MET A 114 12.82 7.03 3.51
C MET A 114 11.65 7.95 3.20
N GLU A 115 11.17 7.84 1.97
CA GLU A 115 9.93 8.48 1.52
C GLU A 115 9.06 7.43 0.85
N VAL A 116 7.77 7.43 1.18
CA VAL A 116 6.78 6.58 0.54
C VAL A 116 5.72 7.46 -0.08
N GLU A 117 5.44 7.23 -1.36
CA GLU A 117 4.39 7.92 -2.10
C GLU A 117 3.37 6.91 -2.59
N LEU A 118 2.09 7.18 -2.36
CA LEU A 118 0.99 6.45 -2.94
C LEU A 118 0.16 7.39 -3.79
N ASP A 119 0.23 7.17 -5.10
CA ASP A 119 -0.53 7.93 -6.09
C ASP A 119 -1.72 7.08 -6.52
N TYR A 120 -2.90 7.40 -5.99
CA TYR A 120 -4.11 6.64 -6.26
C TYR A 120 -4.77 7.05 -7.56
N ARG A 121 -5.43 6.09 -8.21
CA ARG A 121 -6.23 6.37 -9.38
C ARG A 121 -7.47 7.17 -8.98
N LEU A 122 -7.95 7.98 -9.92
CA LEU A 122 -9.16 8.77 -9.73
C LEU A 122 -10.33 7.89 -9.29
N ARG A 123 -11.05 8.38 -8.30
CA ARG A 123 -12.30 7.79 -7.84
C ARG A 123 -13.27 8.91 -7.47
N GLY A 124 -14.48 8.84 -8.02
CA GLY A 124 -15.49 9.89 -7.79
C GLY A 124 -15.05 11.27 -8.26
N GLY A 125 -14.17 11.34 -9.26
CA GLY A 125 -13.64 12.60 -9.76
C GLY A 125 -12.53 13.22 -8.90
N LEU A 126 -12.09 12.54 -7.84
CA LEU A 126 -11.05 13.04 -6.94
C LEU A 126 -9.77 12.22 -7.07
N HIS A 127 -8.66 12.92 -7.10
CA HIS A 127 -7.32 12.33 -7.14
C HIS A 127 -6.60 12.56 -5.82
N THR A 128 -6.06 11.50 -5.26
CA THR A 128 -5.28 11.54 -4.01
C THR A 128 -3.91 10.95 -4.24
#